data_174837d90ffac4dcc1e7c5a76c07b1cf
#
_entry.id   174837d90ffac4dcc1e7c5a76c07b1cf
#
_cell.length_a   1.000
_cell.length_b   1.000
_cell.length_c   1.000
_cell.angle_alpha   90.00
_cell.angle_beta   90.00
_cell.angle_gamma   90.00
#
_symmetry.space_group_name_H-M   'P 1'
#
loop_
_entity.id
_entity.type
_entity.pdbx_description
1 polymer ?
#
loop_
_entity_poly.entity_id
_entity_poly.type
_entity_poly.pdbx_seq_one_letter_code
_entity_poly.pdbx_strand_id
1 'polypeptide(L)'
;MKVRFSKTKIVSMFLLIVMAAPAAFAGSQCKTIVAEQNDHLVTEGCTSPIGFCAAGTFKGNHGFRGNFFFSALSFDPIVSDALGRLVVPGVSTYTTDDGKLTISDVSVFDTVRGIFAGVGRITEGTGRFNGATGDVFTTGHVSADGLNFTTDMTAEICLPN
;
A
#
# COMPACT_ATOMS: atom_id res chain seq x y z
N MET A 1 -58.83 63.44 -26.61
CA MET A 1 -57.80 62.95 -25.67
C MET A 1 -57.70 61.44 -25.87
N LYS A 2 -56.69 60.92 -26.62
CA LYS A 2 -56.55 59.50 -26.97
C LYS A 2 -55.42 58.94 -26.14
N VAL A 3 -55.75 58.02 -25.24
CA VAL A 3 -54.78 57.31 -24.41
C VAL A 3 -54.27 56.07 -25.19
N ARG A 4 -53.01 56.03 -25.48
CA ARG A 4 -52.31 54.85 -26.09
C ARG A 4 -51.81 53.90 -24.98
N PHE A 5 -52.32 52.66 -24.98
CA PHE A 5 -51.81 51.60 -24.18
C PHE A 5 -50.57 51.00 -24.85
N SER A 6 -49.43 51.04 -24.10
CA SER A 6 -48.14 50.39 -24.46
C SER A 6 -48.25 48.92 -24.15
N LYS A 7 -47.88 48.05 -25.14
CA LYS A 7 -47.80 46.61 -24.97
C LYS A 7 -46.52 46.27 -24.31
N THR A 8 -46.57 45.91 -23.03
CA THR A 8 -45.40 45.35 -22.25
C THR A 8 -45.18 43.94 -22.71
N LYS A 9 -43.95 43.66 -23.26
CA LYS A 9 -43.47 42.32 -23.61
C LYS A 9 -43.03 41.63 -22.34
N ILE A 10 -43.73 40.54 -21.96
CA ILE A 10 -43.33 39.65 -20.89
C ILE A 10 -42.22 38.75 -21.45
N VAL A 11 -40.98 38.99 -21.03
CA VAL A 11 -39.82 38.10 -21.29
C VAL A 11 -39.90 36.97 -20.29
N SER A 12 -40.31 35.79 -20.76
CA SER A 12 -40.26 34.55 -19.96
C SER A 12 -38.79 34.12 -19.77
N MET A 13 -38.30 34.36 -18.60
CA MET A 13 -36.95 33.90 -18.17
C MET A 13 -37.07 32.44 -17.73
N PHE A 14 -36.69 31.51 -18.61
CA PHE A 14 -36.55 30.09 -18.29
C PHE A 14 -35.36 29.92 -17.36
N LEU A 15 -35.63 29.69 -16.07
CA LEU A 15 -34.65 29.34 -15.08
C LEU A 15 -34.24 27.87 -15.31
N LEU A 16 -33.08 27.64 -15.95
CA LEU A 16 -32.43 26.32 -16.05
C LEU A 16 -31.94 25.95 -14.69
N ILE A 17 -32.69 25.13 -13.95
CA ILE A 17 -32.23 24.47 -12.75
C ILE A 17 -31.29 23.30 -13.20
N VAL A 18 -30.00 23.57 -13.20
CA VAL A 18 -28.99 22.52 -13.32
C VAL A 18 -29.00 21.71 -12.00
N MET A 19 -29.68 20.58 -12.02
CA MET A 19 -29.58 19.58 -10.96
C MET A 19 -28.16 19.02 -11.00
N ALA A 20 -27.27 19.58 -10.19
CA ALA A 20 -26.01 18.94 -9.86
C ALA A 20 -26.34 17.64 -9.13
N ALA A 21 -26.28 16.51 -9.83
CA ALA A 21 -26.34 15.20 -9.20
C ALA A 21 -25.22 15.15 -8.15
N PRO A 22 -25.49 14.78 -6.88
CA PRO A 22 -24.43 14.55 -5.93
C PRO A 22 -23.54 13.46 -6.52
N ALA A 23 -22.25 13.78 -6.73
CA ALA A 23 -21.26 12.76 -7.02
C ALA A 23 -21.35 11.76 -5.85
N ALA A 24 -21.91 10.59 -6.11
CA ALA A 24 -21.90 9.51 -5.16
C ALA A 24 -20.40 9.26 -4.91
N PHE A 25 -19.92 9.61 -3.72
CA PHE A 25 -18.62 9.17 -3.27
C PHE A 25 -18.70 7.64 -3.22
N ALA A 26 -18.14 6.99 -4.23
CA ALA A 26 -17.97 5.56 -4.23
C ALA A 26 -17.10 5.26 -3.02
N GLY A 27 -17.72 4.78 -1.93
CA GLY A 27 -17.01 4.46 -0.70
C GLY A 27 -16.04 3.32 -0.99
N SER A 28 -14.76 3.51 -0.70
CA SER A 28 -13.79 2.42 -0.77
C SER A 28 -14.17 1.33 0.23
N GLN A 29 -14.12 0.06 -0.20
CA GLN A 29 -14.28 -1.07 0.71
C GLN A 29 -12.92 -1.44 1.29
N CYS A 30 -12.71 -1.16 2.57
CA CYS A 30 -11.50 -1.54 3.28
C CYS A 30 -11.64 -2.89 3.97
N LYS A 31 -10.59 -3.70 3.93
CA LYS A 31 -10.49 -4.97 4.65
C LYS A 31 -9.19 -5.03 5.42
N THR A 32 -9.28 -5.50 6.66
CA THR A 32 -8.08 -5.83 7.44
C THR A 32 -7.58 -7.19 7.03
N ILE A 33 -6.36 -7.23 6.56
CA ILE A 33 -5.61 -8.45 6.24
C ILE A 33 -4.63 -8.71 7.37
N VAL A 34 -4.60 -9.96 7.85
CA VAL A 34 -3.56 -10.48 8.74
C VAL A 34 -2.92 -11.64 8.03
N ALA A 35 -1.60 -11.64 7.90
CA ALA A 35 -0.87 -12.69 7.22
C ALA A 35 0.46 -13.02 7.93
N GLU A 36 0.86 -14.27 7.79
CA GLU A 36 2.20 -14.76 8.14
C GLU A 36 3.02 -14.90 6.85
N GLN A 37 4.31 -14.61 6.94
CA GLN A 37 5.22 -14.62 5.81
C GLN A 37 6.53 -15.32 6.22
N ASN A 38 7.05 -16.14 5.33
CA ASN A 38 8.33 -16.84 5.50
C ASN A 38 9.19 -16.58 4.26
N ASP A 39 10.30 -15.90 4.48
CA ASP A 39 11.19 -15.43 3.42
C ASP A 39 12.63 -15.86 3.68
N HIS A 40 13.41 -15.81 2.63
CA HIS A 40 14.87 -16.01 2.69
C HIS A 40 15.57 -15.01 1.76
N LEU A 41 16.85 -14.76 2.05
CA LEU A 41 17.70 -13.94 1.19
C LEU A 41 17.85 -14.58 -0.18
N VAL A 42 17.78 -13.77 -1.23
CA VAL A 42 17.98 -14.19 -2.62
C VAL A 42 18.95 -13.26 -3.33
N THR A 43 19.76 -13.81 -4.22
CA THR A 43 20.65 -13.06 -5.12
C THR A 43 20.14 -13.10 -6.55
N GLU A 44 19.53 -14.19 -6.96
CA GLU A 44 18.94 -14.33 -8.30
C GLU A 44 17.69 -13.45 -8.41
N GLY A 45 17.63 -12.64 -9.47
CA GLY A 45 16.53 -11.70 -9.69
C GLY A 45 16.49 -10.51 -8.74
N CYS A 46 17.53 -10.32 -7.91
CA CYS A 46 17.61 -9.20 -6.98
C CYS A 46 17.74 -7.87 -7.72
N THR A 47 16.81 -6.95 -7.51
CA THR A 47 16.78 -5.62 -8.12
C THR A 47 17.28 -4.53 -7.18
N SER A 48 17.69 -4.88 -5.97
CA SER A 48 18.21 -3.95 -4.96
C SER A 48 19.53 -3.31 -5.42
N PRO A 49 19.69 -1.98 -5.34
CA PRO A 49 20.94 -1.31 -5.64
C PRO A 49 22.09 -1.67 -4.68
N ILE A 50 21.74 -2.23 -3.52
CA ILE A 50 22.70 -2.67 -2.50
C ILE A 50 22.81 -4.20 -2.40
N GLY A 51 22.14 -4.94 -3.31
CA GLY A 51 22.19 -6.40 -3.37
C GLY A 51 21.42 -7.11 -2.25
N PHE A 52 20.55 -6.44 -1.52
CA PHE A 52 19.74 -7.08 -0.48
C PHE A 52 18.30 -7.27 -0.95
N CYS A 53 17.95 -8.53 -1.21
CA CYS A 53 16.59 -8.94 -1.56
C CYS A 53 16.18 -10.16 -0.74
N ALA A 54 14.89 -10.25 -0.43
CA ALA A 54 14.28 -11.42 0.17
C ALA A 54 13.10 -11.89 -0.67
N ALA A 55 12.92 -13.19 -0.73
CA ALA A 55 11.78 -13.81 -1.43
C ALA A 55 11.20 -14.93 -0.59
N GLY A 56 9.92 -15.19 -0.73
CA GLY A 56 9.26 -16.25 0.00
C GLY A 56 7.78 -16.33 -0.29
N THR A 57 7.03 -16.83 0.69
CA THR A 57 5.59 -17.02 0.58
C THR A 57 4.87 -16.39 1.75
N PHE A 58 3.62 -16.01 1.53
CA PHE A 58 2.75 -15.50 2.57
C PHE A 58 1.39 -16.19 2.55
N LYS A 59 0.75 -16.24 3.72
CA LYS A 59 -0.58 -16.80 3.90
C LYS A 59 -1.34 -15.98 4.93
N GLY A 60 -2.47 -15.43 4.53
CA GLY A 60 -3.33 -14.61 5.36
C GLY A 60 -4.80 -14.98 5.26
N ASN A 61 -5.62 -14.20 5.96
CA ASN A 61 -7.06 -14.28 5.90
C ASN A 61 -7.61 -13.82 4.54
N HIS A 62 -8.93 -13.99 4.32
CA HIS A 62 -9.64 -13.59 3.09
C HIS A 62 -9.01 -14.11 1.79
N GLY A 63 -8.27 -15.24 1.85
CA GLY A 63 -7.60 -15.82 0.68
C GLY A 63 -6.37 -15.04 0.22
N PHE A 64 -5.85 -14.10 1.02
CA PHE A 64 -4.62 -13.37 0.72
C PHE A 64 -3.41 -14.28 0.93
N ARG A 65 -2.91 -14.87 -0.16
CA ARG A 65 -1.77 -15.81 -0.15
C ARG A 65 -1.03 -15.75 -1.48
N GLY A 66 0.23 -16.10 -1.46
CA GLY A 66 1.04 -16.12 -2.68
C GLY A 66 2.52 -15.99 -2.43
N ASN A 67 3.21 -15.34 -3.36
CA ASN A 67 4.64 -15.10 -3.30
C ASN A 67 4.94 -13.66 -2.89
N PHE A 68 5.96 -13.51 -2.09
CA PHE A 68 6.51 -12.26 -1.61
C PHE A 68 7.88 -11.99 -2.19
N PHE A 69 8.17 -10.73 -2.47
CA PHE A 69 9.50 -10.26 -2.85
C PHE A 69 9.74 -8.89 -2.25
N PHE A 70 10.91 -8.73 -1.63
CA PHE A 70 11.40 -7.46 -1.08
C PHE A 70 12.71 -7.07 -1.74
N SER A 71 12.87 -5.78 -2.01
CA SER A 71 14.08 -5.17 -2.54
C SER A 71 14.44 -3.95 -1.70
N ALA A 72 15.54 -4.02 -0.94
CA ALA A 72 16.02 -2.88 -0.16
C ALA A 72 16.63 -1.81 -1.07
N LEU A 73 16.42 -0.54 -0.71
CA LEU A 73 16.98 0.62 -1.41
C LEU A 73 18.29 1.09 -0.79
N SER A 74 18.40 1.03 0.54
CA SER A 74 19.60 1.39 1.30
C SER A 74 19.65 0.67 2.64
N PHE A 75 20.80 0.73 3.30
CA PHE A 75 20.96 0.46 4.72
C PHE A 75 21.44 1.74 5.40
N ASP A 76 20.56 2.38 6.13
CA ASP A 76 20.88 3.61 6.82
C ASP A 76 21.09 3.32 8.32
N PRO A 77 22.34 3.41 8.83
CA PRO A 77 22.57 3.25 10.26
C PRO A 77 21.86 4.37 11.02
N ILE A 78 21.20 4.02 12.11
CA ILE A 78 20.68 5.02 13.03
C ILE A 78 21.87 5.72 13.66
N VAL A 79 22.06 7.00 13.35
CA VAL A 79 23.16 7.83 13.84
C VAL A 79 23.14 7.79 15.37
N SER A 80 24.26 7.44 16.00
CA SER A 80 24.46 7.20 17.44
C SER A 80 24.10 5.81 17.98
N ASP A 81 23.73 4.87 17.17
CA ASP A 81 23.31 3.56 17.67
C ASP A 81 24.45 2.53 17.60
N ALA A 82 25.26 2.47 18.71
CA ALA A 82 26.19 1.36 18.93
C ALA A 82 25.46 -0.01 19.09
N LEU A 83 24.13 -0.04 19.00
CA LEU A 83 23.29 -1.22 19.25
C LEU A 83 22.96 -2.00 17.98
N GLY A 84 23.53 -1.66 16.82
CA GLY A 84 23.36 -2.43 15.59
C GLY A 84 21.96 -2.29 14.97
N ARG A 85 21.31 -1.12 15.10
CA ARG A 85 20.04 -0.86 14.43
C ARG A 85 20.25 -0.26 13.06
N LEU A 86 19.44 -0.72 12.11
CA LEU A 86 19.45 -0.27 10.72
C LEU A 86 18.04 0.16 10.31
N VAL A 87 17.96 1.25 9.56
CA VAL A 87 16.74 1.63 8.81
C VAL A 87 16.89 1.12 7.39
N VAL A 88 15.92 0.37 6.93
CA VAL A 88 15.94 -0.27 5.62
C VAL A 88 14.69 0.15 4.85
N PRO A 89 14.75 1.23 4.06
CA PRO A 89 13.71 1.54 3.10
C PRO A 89 13.74 0.52 1.95
N GLY A 90 12.56 0.17 1.45
CA GLY A 90 12.45 -0.83 0.40
C GLY A 90 11.15 -0.80 -0.36
N VAL A 91 11.04 -1.76 -1.24
CA VAL A 91 9.83 -2.05 -2.01
C VAL A 91 9.47 -3.52 -1.82
N SER A 92 8.28 -3.75 -1.30
CA SER A 92 7.68 -5.07 -1.13
C SER A 92 6.64 -5.33 -2.23
N THR A 93 6.66 -6.53 -2.78
CA THR A 93 5.68 -6.99 -3.77
C THR A 93 5.01 -8.27 -3.29
N TYR A 94 3.69 -8.23 -3.17
CA TYR A 94 2.84 -9.38 -2.86
C TYR A 94 2.13 -9.84 -4.14
N THR A 95 2.44 -11.02 -4.62
CA THR A 95 1.85 -11.60 -5.83
C THR A 95 0.90 -12.72 -5.44
N THR A 96 -0.38 -12.58 -5.78
CA THR A 96 -1.44 -13.58 -5.62
C THR A 96 -1.90 -14.09 -6.98
N ASP A 97 -2.75 -15.10 -7.00
CA ASP A 97 -3.39 -15.57 -8.24
C ASP A 97 -4.27 -14.50 -8.90
N ASP A 98 -4.79 -13.55 -8.12
CA ASP A 98 -5.73 -12.52 -8.57
C ASP A 98 -5.07 -11.18 -8.92
N GLY A 99 -3.78 -11.00 -8.66
CA GLY A 99 -3.05 -9.75 -8.92
C GLY A 99 -1.90 -9.50 -7.98
N LYS A 100 -1.34 -8.30 -8.06
CA LYS A 100 -0.18 -7.86 -7.27
C LYS A 100 -0.51 -6.61 -6.46
N LEU A 101 0.14 -6.49 -5.30
CA LEU A 101 0.28 -5.25 -4.53
C LEU A 101 1.76 -4.87 -4.45
N THR A 102 2.07 -3.61 -4.72
CA THR A 102 3.39 -3.02 -4.49
C THR A 102 3.29 -2.03 -3.33
N ILE A 103 4.23 -2.14 -2.41
CA ILE A 103 4.26 -1.38 -1.17
C ILE A 103 5.62 -0.69 -1.07
N SER A 104 5.64 0.62 -0.86
CA SER A 104 6.83 1.31 -0.41
C SER A 104 6.86 1.25 1.10
N ASP A 105 7.91 0.70 1.66
CA ASP A 105 8.02 0.44 3.09
C ASP A 105 9.36 0.89 3.70
N VAL A 106 9.37 1.01 5.00
CA VAL A 106 10.56 1.27 5.81
C VAL A 106 10.52 0.32 6.99
N SER A 107 11.59 -0.43 7.18
CA SER A 107 11.77 -1.32 8.32
C SER A 107 12.94 -0.89 9.19
N VAL A 108 12.81 -1.10 10.48
CA VAL A 108 13.88 -0.93 11.46
C VAL A 108 14.29 -2.32 11.96
N PHE A 109 15.55 -2.68 11.74
CA PHE A 109 16.14 -3.94 12.19
C PHE A 109 16.98 -3.70 13.44
N ASP A 110 16.81 -4.54 14.44
CA ASP A 110 17.76 -4.74 15.55
C ASP A 110 18.57 -5.98 15.22
N THR A 111 19.76 -5.78 14.65
CA THR A 111 20.62 -6.89 14.17
C THR A 111 21.22 -7.71 15.31
N VAL A 112 21.25 -7.16 16.53
CA VAL A 112 21.75 -7.87 17.72
C VAL A 112 20.71 -8.85 18.24
N ARG A 113 19.42 -8.45 18.21
CA ARG A 113 18.31 -9.30 18.68
C ARG A 113 17.68 -10.13 17.58
N GLY A 114 18.00 -9.85 16.33
CA GLY A 114 17.38 -10.50 15.18
C GLY A 114 15.88 -10.21 15.06
N ILE A 115 15.44 -9.00 15.41
CA ILE A 115 14.04 -8.57 15.29
C ILE A 115 13.93 -7.36 14.39
N PHE A 116 12.76 -7.20 13.77
CA PHE A 116 12.45 -6.01 13.00
C PHE A 116 10.97 -5.60 13.10
N ALA A 117 10.71 -4.35 12.78
CA ALA A 117 9.36 -3.82 12.59
C ALA A 117 9.37 -2.87 11.40
N GLY A 118 8.29 -2.85 10.64
CA GLY A 118 8.17 -2.03 9.45
C GLY A 118 6.78 -1.42 9.29
N VAL A 119 6.75 -0.33 8.55
CA VAL A 119 5.52 0.34 8.09
C VAL A 119 5.64 0.59 6.60
N GLY A 120 4.54 0.45 5.88
CA GLY A 120 4.52 0.68 4.44
C GLY A 120 3.17 1.19 3.97
N ARG A 121 3.17 1.71 2.75
CA ARG A 121 1.98 2.17 2.06
C ARG A 121 1.85 1.49 0.71
N ILE A 122 0.65 1.07 0.35
CA ILE A 122 0.34 0.56 -0.98
C ILE A 122 0.51 1.69 -1.98
N THR A 123 1.39 1.51 -2.97
CA THR A 123 1.69 2.47 -4.03
C THR A 123 1.10 2.04 -5.37
N GLU A 124 0.98 0.73 -5.60
CA GLU A 124 0.44 0.19 -6.84
C GLU A 124 -0.33 -1.11 -6.58
N GLY A 125 -1.32 -1.37 -7.42
CA GLY A 125 -2.06 -2.61 -7.44
C GLY A 125 -2.41 -3.04 -8.86
N THR A 126 -2.43 -4.35 -9.13
CA THR A 126 -2.87 -4.92 -10.41
C THR A 126 -3.92 -6.01 -10.19
N GLY A 127 -4.63 -6.41 -11.26
CA GLY A 127 -5.69 -7.40 -11.16
C GLY A 127 -6.80 -6.93 -10.22
N ARG A 128 -7.22 -7.76 -9.28
CA ARG A 128 -8.24 -7.37 -8.28
C ARG A 128 -7.82 -6.23 -7.35
N PHE A 129 -6.53 -5.93 -7.29
CA PHE A 129 -5.98 -4.85 -6.47
C PHE A 129 -5.78 -3.54 -7.22
N ASN A 130 -6.26 -3.45 -8.46
CA ASN A 130 -6.12 -2.22 -9.24
C ASN A 130 -6.77 -1.04 -8.51
N GLY A 131 -5.98 0.03 -8.31
CA GLY A 131 -6.41 1.20 -7.54
C GLY A 131 -6.50 1.00 -6.02
N ALA A 132 -5.96 -0.12 -5.50
CA ALA A 132 -5.89 -0.35 -4.06
C ALA A 132 -5.06 0.71 -3.36
N THR A 133 -5.50 1.08 -2.15
CA THR A 133 -4.78 1.97 -1.23
C THR A 133 -4.76 1.35 0.16
N GLY A 134 -3.90 1.84 1.03
CA GLY A 134 -3.86 1.39 2.42
C GLY A 134 -2.46 1.37 3.00
N ASP A 135 -2.40 0.98 4.27
CA ASP A 135 -1.17 0.95 5.04
C ASP A 135 -0.90 -0.48 5.53
N VAL A 136 0.39 -0.79 5.69
CA VAL A 136 0.88 -2.12 6.08
C VAL A 136 1.81 -1.96 7.27
N PHE A 137 1.65 -2.84 8.25
CA PHE A 137 2.51 -2.95 9.42
C PHE A 137 3.08 -4.36 9.47
N THR A 138 4.37 -4.46 9.73
CA THR A 138 5.06 -5.75 9.84
C THR A 138 5.89 -5.79 11.11
N THR A 139 5.98 -6.99 11.71
CA THR A 139 6.94 -7.31 12.76
C THR A 139 7.51 -8.68 12.46
N GLY A 140 8.74 -8.92 12.85
CA GLY A 140 9.31 -10.23 12.54
C GLY A 140 10.65 -10.51 13.19
N HIS A 141 11.15 -11.70 12.86
CA HIS A 141 12.40 -12.23 13.33
C HIS A 141 13.29 -12.64 12.16
N VAL A 142 14.58 -12.47 12.37
CA VAL A 142 15.63 -12.94 11.48
C VAL A 142 16.29 -14.14 12.14
N SER A 143 16.51 -15.22 11.41
CA SER A 143 17.23 -16.40 11.89
C SER A 143 18.65 -16.04 12.32
N ALA A 144 19.25 -16.87 13.18
CA ALA A 144 20.60 -16.62 13.72
C ALA A 144 21.70 -16.55 12.64
N ASP A 145 21.49 -17.19 11.49
CA ASP A 145 22.38 -17.12 10.32
C ASP A 145 22.16 -15.88 9.46
N GLY A 146 21.11 -15.09 9.74
CA GLY A 146 20.74 -13.90 8.99
C GLY A 146 20.08 -14.16 7.64
N LEU A 147 19.76 -15.42 7.31
CA LEU A 147 19.33 -15.80 5.96
C LEU A 147 17.82 -15.96 5.81
N ASN A 148 17.10 -16.19 6.91
CA ASN A 148 15.66 -16.45 6.88
C ASN A 148 14.90 -15.45 7.75
N PHE A 149 13.70 -15.12 7.32
CA PHE A 149 12.82 -14.15 7.99
C PHE A 149 11.45 -14.78 8.22
N THR A 150 10.90 -14.56 9.40
CA THR A 150 9.48 -14.81 9.68
C THR A 150 8.82 -13.50 10.02
N THR A 151 7.69 -13.21 9.38
CA THR A 151 7.04 -11.90 9.47
C THR A 151 5.56 -12.06 9.74
N ASP A 152 5.05 -11.34 10.73
CA ASP A 152 3.65 -11.09 10.93
C ASP A 152 3.27 -9.77 10.26
N MET A 153 2.25 -9.78 9.42
CA MET A 153 1.76 -8.62 8.71
C MET A 153 0.32 -8.31 9.10
N THR A 154 0.06 -7.03 9.33
CA THR A 154 -1.30 -6.48 9.38
C THR A 154 -1.43 -5.35 8.38
N ALA A 155 -2.41 -5.41 7.51
CA ALA A 155 -2.66 -4.39 6.50
C ALA A 155 -4.12 -3.97 6.46
N GLU A 156 -4.38 -2.70 6.20
CA GLU A 156 -5.69 -2.23 5.76
C GLU A 156 -5.63 -2.02 4.25
N ILE A 157 -6.40 -2.81 3.49
CA ILE A 157 -6.45 -2.74 2.03
C ILE A 157 -7.83 -2.23 1.62
N CYS A 158 -7.86 -1.05 1.01
CA CYS A 158 -9.05 -0.40 0.51
C CYS A 158 -9.10 -0.51 -1.02
N LEU A 159 -10.16 -1.12 -1.54
CA LEU A 159 -10.40 -1.25 -2.99
C LEU A 159 -11.38 -0.17 -3.45
N PRO A 160 -11.19 0.42 -4.64
CA PRO A 160 -12.21 1.27 -5.24
C PRO A 160 -13.46 0.44 -5.58
N ASN A 161 -14.63 1.05 -5.47
CA ASN A 161 -15.91 0.44 -5.90
C ASN A 161 -16.06 0.49 -7.42
#